data_b020e6220702adc3faed38634085cdc2
#
_entry.id   b020e6220702adc3faed38634085cdc2
#
_cell.length_a   1.000
_cell.length_b   1.000
_cell.length_c   1.000
_cell.angle_alpha   90.00
_cell.angle_beta   90.00
_cell.angle_gamma   90.00
#
_symmetry.space_group_name_H-M   'P 1'
#
loop_
_entity.id
_entity.type
_entity.pdbx_description
1 polymer ?
#
loop_
_entity_poly.entity_id
_entity_poly.type
_entity_poly.pdbx_seq_one_letter_code
_entity_poly.pdbx_strand_id
1 'polypeptide(L)'
;GTSGTIAFLPLIYPYEPWRFKHDKHHAKTNMLVEDTAWHPVMKEQFQNFSPATKTLMELGMGPLRPWASIGHWLLWHFDLSKYRESEKPRVKISLAAVFAFMAIGWPAIIYTTGIAGWLKFWLMPWLGYHFWMSTFTMVHHTAPHIPFKNKEDWNSAAAQLGGTVHCDYPKWG
;
A
#
# COMPACT_ATOMS: atom_id res chain seq x y z
N GLY A 1 -15.78 -4.83 -4.03
CA GLY A 1 -17.01 -4.70 -4.81
C GLY A 1 -16.97 -3.54 -5.78
N THR A 2 -18.02 -3.40 -6.61
CA THR A 2 -18.08 -2.41 -7.70
C THR A 2 -17.86 -0.97 -7.24
N SER A 3 -18.52 -0.55 -6.16
CA SER A 3 -18.35 0.81 -5.61
C SER A 3 -16.90 1.12 -5.22
N GLY A 4 -16.21 0.17 -4.57
CA GLY A 4 -14.80 0.32 -4.22
C GLY A 4 -13.92 0.40 -5.47
N THR A 5 -14.17 -0.42 -6.48
CA THR A 5 -13.44 -0.34 -7.76
C THR A 5 -13.59 1.04 -8.38
N ILE A 6 -14.82 1.57 -8.49
CA ILE A 6 -15.07 2.91 -9.07
C ILE A 6 -14.34 4.01 -8.28
N ALA A 7 -14.42 3.98 -6.94
CA ALA A 7 -13.79 4.97 -6.09
C ALA A 7 -12.24 4.98 -6.21
N PHE A 8 -11.63 3.84 -6.49
CA PHE A 8 -10.17 3.69 -6.59
C PHE A 8 -9.62 3.92 -8.00
N LEU A 9 -10.46 3.96 -9.05
CA LEU A 9 -10.01 4.16 -10.43
C LEU A 9 -9.17 5.43 -10.65
N PRO A 10 -9.57 6.62 -10.15
CA PRO A 10 -8.78 7.84 -10.34
C PRO A 10 -7.37 7.75 -9.77
N LEU A 11 -7.19 6.92 -8.74
CA LEU A 11 -5.90 6.69 -8.09
C LEU A 11 -5.02 5.67 -8.82
N ILE A 12 -5.51 5.06 -9.91
CA ILE A 12 -4.86 3.91 -10.56
C ILE A 12 -4.55 2.81 -9.53
N TYR A 13 -5.47 2.63 -8.59
CA TYR A 13 -5.29 1.72 -7.46
C TYR A 13 -6.27 0.54 -7.59
N PRO A 14 -5.79 -0.68 -7.84
CA PRO A 14 -6.68 -1.82 -8.04
C PRO A 14 -7.31 -2.23 -6.69
N TYR A 15 -8.63 -2.11 -6.61
CA TYR A 15 -9.38 -2.29 -5.37
C TYR A 15 -9.34 -3.72 -4.81
N GLU A 16 -9.55 -4.76 -5.64
CA GLU A 16 -9.56 -6.14 -5.13
C GLU A 16 -8.18 -6.60 -4.63
N PRO A 17 -7.06 -6.30 -5.32
CA PRO A 17 -5.73 -6.48 -4.75
C PRO A 17 -5.54 -5.84 -3.38
N TRP A 18 -5.93 -4.56 -3.25
CA TRP A 18 -5.87 -3.85 -1.97
C TRP A 18 -6.72 -4.54 -0.91
N ARG A 19 -7.98 -4.86 -1.23
CA ARG A 19 -8.92 -5.48 -0.29
C ARG A 19 -8.38 -6.80 0.26
N PHE A 20 -7.90 -7.72 -0.60
CA PHE A 20 -7.36 -9.00 -0.15
C PHE A 20 -6.12 -8.83 0.74
N LYS A 21 -5.25 -7.88 0.41
CA LYS A 21 -4.08 -7.57 1.24
C LYS A 21 -4.47 -6.96 2.58
N HIS A 22 -5.43 -6.06 2.57
CA HIS A 22 -5.95 -5.37 3.76
C HIS A 22 -6.68 -6.34 4.70
N ASP A 23 -7.53 -7.21 4.16
CA ASP A 23 -8.19 -8.28 4.93
C ASP A 23 -7.15 -9.21 5.57
N LYS A 24 -6.09 -9.58 4.84
CA LYS A 24 -4.99 -10.39 5.38
C LYS A 24 -4.21 -9.63 6.46
N HIS A 25 -3.93 -8.34 6.26
CA HIS A 25 -3.29 -7.49 7.25
C HIS A 25 -4.10 -7.48 8.56
N HIS A 26 -5.40 -7.22 8.51
CA HIS A 26 -6.25 -7.25 9.70
C HIS A 26 -6.29 -8.61 10.38
N ALA A 27 -6.24 -9.70 9.62
CA ALA A 27 -6.19 -11.06 10.18
C ALA A 27 -4.84 -11.42 10.80
N LYS A 28 -3.75 -10.70 10.45
CA LYS A 28 -2.37 -11.03 10.79
C LYS A 28 -1.55 -9.81 11.26
N THR A 29 -2.22 -8.79 11.75
CA THR A 29 -1.58 -7.53 12.18
C THR A 29 -0.41 -7.79 13.11
N ASN A 30 0.76 -7.21 12.80
CA ASN A 30 2.02 -7.35 13.53
C ASN A 30 2.57 -8.79 13.66
N MET A 31 2.12 -9.72 12.82
CA MET A 31 2.77 -11.02 12.68
C MET A 31 3.92 -10.91 11.68
N LEU A 32 5.15 -11.13 12.11
CA LEU A 32 6.32 -11.15 11.23
C LEU A 32 6.10 -12.16 10.09
N VAL A 33 6.54 -11.78 8.87
CA VAL A 33 6.45 -12.58 7.64
C VAL A 33 5.04 -12.69 7.03
N GLU A 34 3.98 -12.80 7.85
CA GLU A 34 2.62 -13.00 7.33
C GLU A 34 1.79 -11.72 7.17
N ASP A 35 2.09 -10.68 7.93
CA ASP A 35 1.47 -9.38 7.77
C ASP A 35 1.80 -8.79 6.38
N THR A 36 0.79 -8.30 5.67
CA THR A 36 0.94 -7.72 4.33
C THR A 36 1.04 -6.20 4.33
N ALA A 37 1.05 -5.58 5.51
CA ALA A 37 1.32 -4.15 5.67
C ALA A 37 2.81 -3.88 5.95
N TRP A 38 3.09 -2.73 6.51
CA TRP A 38 4.44 -2.38 6.92
C TRP A 38 4.90 -3.24 8.09
N HIS A 39 6.00 -3.93 7.93
CA HIS A 39 6.68 -4.68 8.98
C HIS A 39 8.20 -4.48 8.88
N PRO A 40 8.94 -4.62 9.99
CA PRO A 40 10.39 -4.51 9.97
C PRO A 40 11.00 -5.65 9.15
N VAL A 41 12.06 -5.32 8.43
CA VAL A 41 12.89 -6.33 7.75
C VAL A 41 13.87 -6.89 8.76
N MET A 42 13.96 -8.21 8.83
CA MET A 42 14.93 -8.89 9.71
C MET A 42 16.36 -8.58 9.25
N LYS A 43 17.28 -8.47 10.22
CA LYS A 43 18.68 -8.11 9.97
C LYS A 43 19.35 -9.05 8.96
N GLU A 44 19.09 -10.35 9.08
CA GLU A 44 19.63 -11.37 8.20
C GLU A 44 19.09 -11.22 6.75
N GLN A 45 17.80 -10.90 6.62
CA GLN A 45 17.20 -10.63 5.30
C GLN A 45 17.83 -9.39 4.66
N PHE A 46 17.97 -8.30 5.43
CA PHE A 46 18.58 -7.07 4.93
C PHE A 46 20.04 -7.28 4.49
N GLN A 47 20.81 -8.06 5.25
CA GLN A 47 22.19 -8.37 4.89
C GLN A 47 22.33 -9.10 3.54
N ASN A 48 21.34 -9.94 3.20
CA ASN A 48 21.33 -10.73 1.97
C ASN A 48 20.79 -9.96 0.76
N PHE A 49 20.27 -8.75 0.92
CA PHE A 49 19.81 -7.95 -0.21
C PHE A 49 20.98 -7.44 -1.07
N SER A 50 20.71 -7.28 -2.36
CA SER A 50 21.65 -6.64 -3.28
C SER A 50 21.94 -5.19 -2.86
N PRO A 51 23.09 -4.61 -3.22
CA PRO A 51 23.38 -3.20 -2.93
C PRO A 51 22.28 -2.25 -3.42
N ALA A 52 21.75 -2.47 -4.63
CA ALA A 52 20.66 -1.67 -5.19
C ALA A 52 19.39 -1.77 -4.35
N THR A 53 19.02 -2.98 -3.87
CA THR A 53 17.86 -3.17 -3.00
C THR A 53 18.04 -2.48 -1.65
N LYS A 54 19.24 -2.55 -1.07
CA LYS A 54 19.57 -1.84 0.17
C LYS A 54 19.39 -0.34 0.03
N THR A 55 20.01 0.25 -1.00
CA THR A 55 19.87 1.69 -1.29
C THR A 55 18.40 2.09 -1.49
N LEU A 56 17.63 1.29 -2.23
CA LEU A 56 16.22 1.57 -2.47
C LEU A 56 15.40 1.52 -1.17
N MET A 57 15.69 0.58 -0.29
CA MET A 57 15.07 0.50 1.02
C MET A 57 15.47 1.66 1.94
N GLU A 58 16.73 2.04 1.97
CA GLU A 58 17.23 3.18 2.74
C GLU A 58 16.58 4.49 2.29
N LEU A 59 16.43 4.69 0.97
CA LEU A 59 15.69 5.83 0.41
C LEU A 59 14.21 5.78 0.79
N GLY A 60 13.57 4.62 0.62
CA GLY A 60 12.15 4.42 0.89
C GLY A 60 11.77 4.51 2.38
N MET A 61 12.68 4.14 3.28
CA MET A 61 12.48 4.26 4.73
C MET A 61 13.05 5.55 5.32
N GLY A 62 13.84 6.28 4.54
CA GLY A 62 14.44 7.57 4.88
C GLY A 62 13.70 8.74 4.21
N PRO A 63 14.37 9.48 3.30
CA PRO A 63 13.83 10.72 2.73
C PRO A 63 12.56 10.53 1.89
N LEU A 64 12.35 9.35 1.28
CA LEU A 64 11.15 9.04 0.48
C LEU A 64 10.05 8.32 1.28
N ARG A 65 10.22 8.18 2.60
CA ARG A 65 9.24 7.54 3.48
C ARG A 65 7.81 8.04 3.33
N PRO A 66 7.54 9.35 3.13
CA PRO A 66 6.18 9.83 2.91
C PRO A 66 5.50 9.27 1.64
N TRP A 67 6.27 8.73 0.70
CA TRP A 67 5.77 8.11 -0.54
C TRP A 67 6.08 6.62 -0.65
N ALA A 68 6.50 5.97 0.42
CA ALA A 68 6.88 4.56 0.42
C ALA A 68 5.70 3.62 0.00
N SER A 69 4.46 4.06 0.17
CA SER A 69 3.28 3.35 -0.33
C SER A 69 3.26 3.18 -1.86
N ILE A 70 3.99 4.01 -2.63
CA ILE A 70 4.16 3.80 -4.08
C ILE A 70 4.93 2.52 -4.35
N GLY A 71 6.01 2.27 -3.60
CA GLY A 71 6.76 1.02 -3.70
C GLY A 71 5.89 -0.19 -3.35
N HIS A 72 5.13 -0.11 -2.26
CA HIS A 72 4.20 -1.16 -1.87
C HIS A 72 3.12 -1.40 -2.94
N TRP A 73 2.54 -0.34 -3.51
CA TRP A 73 1.57 -0.39 -4.59
C TRP A 73 2.13 -1.11 -5.82
N LEU A 74 3.33 -0.73 -6.30
CA LEU A 74 3.97 -1.35 -7.45
C LEU A 74 4.31 -2.82 -7.23
N LEU A 75 4.93 -3.15 -6.10
CA LEU A 75 5.47 -4.48 -5.84
C LEU A 75 4.41 -5.51 -5.46
N TRP A 76 3.27 -5.07 -4.93
CA TRP A 76 2.32 -5.99 -4.30
C TRP A 76 0.98 -6.10 -5.00
N HIS A 77 0.50 -5.04 -5.67
CA HIS A 77 -0.86 -5.05 -6.20
C HIS A 77 -0.97 -5.59 -7.64
N PHE A 78 0.11 -5.57 -8.40
CA PHE A 78 0.11 -5.97 -9.80
C PHE A 78 0.66 -7.38 -10.04
N ASP A 79 1.22 -8.03 -9.03
CA ASP A 79 1.81 -9.36 -9.12
C ASP A 79 0.78 -10.44 -8.79
N LEU A 80 0.27 -11.11 -9.82
CA LEU A 80 -0.74 -12.18 -9.68
C LEU A 80 -0.25 -13.40 -8.89
N SER A 81 1.06 -13.61 -8.77
CA SER A 81 1.62 -14.75 -8.03
C SER A 81 1.35 -14.64 -6.52
N LYS A 82 1.07 -13.44 -6.04
CA LYS A 82 0.83 -13.14 -4.62
C LYS A 82 -0.61 -13.38 -4.15
N TYR A 83 -1.47 -13.88 -5.05
CA TYR A 83 -2.89 -14.13 -4.78
C TYR A 83 -3.21 -15.60 -4.93
N ARG A 84 -4.18 -16.09 -4.14
CA ARG A 84 -4.70 -17.46 -4.25
C ARG A 84 -5.41 -17.65 -5.58
N GLU A 85 -5.47 -18.87 -6.08
CA GLU A 85 -6.16 -19.16 -7.36
C GLU A 85 -7.62 -18.68 -7.36
N SER A 86 -8.32 -18.82 -6.23
CA SER A 86 -9.70 -18.34 -6.05
C SER A 86 -9.87 -16.82 -6.09
N GLU A 87 -8.80 -16.05 -5.81
CA GLU A 87 -8.79 -14.59 -5.78
C GLU A 87 -8.43 -14.00 -7.16
N LYS A 88 -7.60 -14.71 -7.93
CA LYS A 88 -7.06 -14.23 -9.22
C LYS A 88 -8.11 -13.73 -10.21
N PRO A 89 -9.30 -14.34 -10.38
CA PRO A 89 -10.30 -13.81 -11.31
C PRO A 89 -10.73 -12.39 -10.96
N ARG A 90 -10.97 -12.11 -9.67
CA ARG A 90 -11.35 -10.77 -9.20
C ARG A 90 -10.19 -9.78 -9.31
N VAL A 91 -8.98 -10.22 -9.01
CA VAL A 91 -7.77 -9.40 -9.18
C VAL A 91 -7.60 -9.00 -10.63
N LYS A 92 -7.71 -9.94 -11.58
CA LYS A 92 -7.60 -9.67 -13.02
C LYS A 92 -8.64 -8.65 -13.51
N ILE A 93 -9.89 -8.77 -13.06
CA ILE A 93 -10.95 -7.80 -13.41
C ILE A 93 -10.60 -6.41 -12.86
N SER A 94 -10.13 -6.33 -11.61
CA SER A 94 -9.74 -5.07 -11.00
C SER A 94 -8.55 -4.42 -11.71
N LEU A 95 -7.55 -5.20 -12.09
CA LEU A 95 -6.41 -4.74 -12.89
C LEU A 95 -6.83 -4.26 -14.27
N ALA A 96 -7.67 -5.03 -14.96
CA ALA A 96 -8.20 -4.65 -16.28
C ALA A 96 -8.97 -3.32 -16.21
N ALA A 97 -9.81 -3.12 -15.19
CA ALA A 97 -10.53 -1.86 -14.99
C ALA A 97 -9.58 -0.67 -14.78
N VAL A 98 -8.53 -0.84 -13.97
CA VAL A 98 -7.52 0.20 -13.72
C VAL A 98 -6.75 0.53 -15.00
N PHE A 99 -6.28 -0.49 -15.74
CA PHE A 99 -5.56 -0.27 -17.00
C PHE A 99 -6.43 0.36 -18.08
N ALA A 100 -7.69 -0.05 -18.18
CA ALA A 100 -8.65 0.57 -19.12
C ALA A 100 -8.90 2.04 -18.75
N PHE A 101 -9.11 2.34 -17.47
CA PHE A 101 -9.26 3.72 -16.99
C PHE A 101 -8.02 4.57 -17.28
N MET A 102 -6.82 4.05 -17.03
CA MET A 102 -5.57 4.73 -17.32
C MET A 102 -5.40 4.98 -18.82
N ALA A 103 -5.67 3.96 -19.66
CA ALA A 103 -5.52 4.04 -21.11
C ALA A 103 -6.50 5.04 -21.78
N ILE A 104 -7.63 5.32 -21.14
CA ILE A 104 -8.61 6.29 -21.63
C ILE A 104 -8.44 7.64 -20.93
N GLY A 105 -8.34 7.63 -19.61
CA GLY A 105 -8.33 8.84 -18.78
C GLY A 105 -7.10 9.71 -18.99
N TRP A 106 -5.89 9.12 -19.04
CA TRP A 106 -4.67 9.90 -19.25
C TRP A 106 -4.62 10.59 -20.62
N PRO A 107 -4.85 9.89 -21.75
CA PRO A 107 -4.96 10.57 -23.03
C PRO A 107 -6.05 11.64 -23.06
N ALA A 108 -7.19 11.43 -22.46
CA ALA A 108 -8.27 12.42 -22.40
C ALA A 108 -7.85 13.68 -21.63
N ILE A 109 -7.20 13.55 -20.47
CA ILE A 109 -6.67 14.68 -19.72
C ILE A 109 -5.59 15.41 -20.54
N ILE A 110 -4.64 14.67 -21.13
CA ILE A 110 -3.56 15.26 -21.90
C ILE A 110 -4.09 15.97 -23.15
N TYR A 111 -5.05 15.39 -23.85
CA TYR A 111 -5.67 15.98 -25.03
C TYR A 111 -6.40 17.30 -24.69
N THR A 112 -7.12 17.34 -23.57
CA THR A 112 -7.95 18.49 -23.19
C THR A 112 -7.18 19.59 -22.48
N THR A 113 -6.15 19.25 -21.70
CA THR A 113 -5.45 20.20 -20.80
C THR A 113 -3.93 20.22 -20.97
N GLY A 114 -3.40 19.40 -21.88
CA GLY A 114 -1.96 19.24 -22.08
C GLY A 114 -1.27 18.49 -20.94
N ILE A 115 0.05 18.31 -21.07
CA ILE A 115 0.89 17.64 -20.04
C ILE A 115 0.81 18.39 -18.70
N ALA A 116 0.78 19.71 -18.70
CA ALA A 116 0.66 20.51 -17.49
C ALA A 116 -0.65 20.21 -16.74
N GLY A 117 -1.75 19.98 -17.47
CA GLY A 117 -3.02 19.56 -16.89
C GLY A 117 -2.96 18.15 -16.29
N TRP A 118 -2.32 17.20 -16.97
CA TRP A 118 -2.10 15.85 -16.43
C TRP A 118 -1.27 15.88 -15.13
N LEU A 119 -0.20 16.68 -15.09
CA LEU A 119 0.59 16.87 -13.87
C LEU A 119 -0.27 17.44 -12.73
N LYS A 120 -1.05 18.51 -13.01
CA LYS A 120 -1.84 19.23 -12.01
C LYS A 120 -3.05 18.44 -11.52
N PHE A 121 -3.80 17.83 -12.44
CA PHE A 121 -5.12 17.25 -12.13
C PHE A 121 -5.06 15.75 -11.80
N TRP A 122 -3.98 15.07 -12.18
CA TRP A 122 -3.82 13.67 -11.87
C TRP A 122 -2.58 13.38 -11.01
N LEU A 123 -1.37 13.74 -11.44
CA LEU A 123 -0.14 13.34 -10.76
C LEU A 123 -0.01 13.98 -9.36
N MET A 124 -0.29 15.28 -9.22
CA MET A 124 -0.20 15.96 -7.92
C MET A 124 -1.19 15.40 -6.89
N PRO A 125 -2.50 15.22 -7.19
CA PRO A 125 -3.43 14.54 -6.29
C PRO A 125 -3.01 13.11 -5.97
N TRP A 126 -2.49 12.35 -6.94
CA TRP A 126 -2.01 10.99 -6.75
C TRP A 126 -0.80 10.92 -5.80
N LEU A 127 0.16 11.83 -5.95
CA LEU A 127 1.28 11.97 -5.01
C LEU A 127 0.80 12.38 -3.61
N GLY A 128 -0.17 13.28 -3.51
CA GLY A 128 -0.82 13.66 -2.25
C GLY A 128 -1.51 12.48 -1.57
N TYR A 129 -2.24 11.67 -2.33
CA TYR A 129 -2.83 10.43 -1.81
C TYR A 129 -1.77 9.49 -1.23
N HIS A 130 -0.70 9.21 -1.96
CA HIS A 130 0.37 8.33 -1.49
C HIS A 130 1.12 8.89 -0.28
N PHE A 131 1.29 10.21 -0.20
CA PHE A 131 1.85 10.88 0.97
C PHE A 131 1.02 10.57 2.24
N TRP A 132 -0.29 10.78 2.18
CA TRP A 132 -1.18 10.52 3.30
C TRP A 132 -1.32 9.04 3.58
N MET A 133 -1.43 8.20 2.56
CA MET A 133 -1.49 6.74 2.72
C MET A 133 -0.27 6.20 3.45
N SER A 134 0.95 6.62 3.06
CA SER A 134 2.18 6.22 3.76
C SER A 134 2.20 6.71 5.19
N THR A 135 1.85 7.98 5.41
CA THR A 135 1.92 8.60 6.73
C THR A 135 0.97 7.92 7.71
N PHE A 136 -0.31 7.76 7.35
CA PHE A 136 -1.29 7.18 8.25
C PHE A 136 -1.05 5.69 8.50
N THR A 137 -0.78 4.90 7.47
CA THR A 137 -0.56 3.45 7.67
C THR A 137 0.67 3.17 8.51
N MET A 138 1.73 3.97 8.38
CA MET A 138 2.94 3.79 9.20
C MET A 138 2.73 4.21 10.66
N VAL A 139 2.05 5.34 10.90
CA VAL A 139 1.80 5.83 12.27
C VAL A 139 0.95 4.84 13.07
N HIS A 140 -0.05 4.23 12.44
CA HIS A 140 -0.97 3.34 13.15
C HIS A 140 -0.35 2.02 13.63
N HIS A 141 0.65 1.47 12.90
CA HIS A 141 1.12 0.10 13.14
C HIS A 141 2.62 -0.04 13.40
N THR A 142 3.40 1.05 13.34
CA THR A 142 4.87 0.98 13.45
C THR A 142 5.45 1.88 14.53
N ALA A 143 4.67 2.21 15.56
CA ALA A 143 5.21 2.93 16.71
C ALA A 143 6.22 2.06 17.47
N PRO A 144 7.26 2.65 18.05
CA PRO A 144 8.38 1.91 18.68
C PRO A 144 7.96 0.94 19.78
N HIS A 145 6.81 1.16 20.41
CA HIS A 145 6.29 0.32 21.50
C HIS A 145 5.42 -0.84 21.00
N ILE A 146 5.07 -0.89 19.70
CA ILE A 146 4.26 -1.96 19.13
C ILE A 146 5.15 -3.15 18.79
N PRO A 147 4.96 -4.32 19.42
CA PRO A 147 5.75 -5.50 19.15
C PRO A 147 5.32 -6.19 17.87
N PHE A 148 6.30 -6.58 17.06
CA PHE A 148 6.12 -7.57 15.99
C PHE A 148 6.54 -8.94 16.54
N LYS A 149 5.71 -9.96 16.33
CA LYS A 149 5.92 -11.30 16.88
C LYS A 149 6.01 -12.37 15.80
N ASN A 150 6.80 -13.38 16.06
CA ASN A 150 6.82 -14.60 15.26
C ASN A 150 5.49 -15.35 15.42
N LYS A 151 5.22 -16.27 14.50
CA LYS A 151 3.97 -17.03 14.45
C LYS A 151 3.69 -17.80 15.76
N GLU A 152 4.73 -18.32 16.40
CA GLU A 152 4.66 -19.11 17.63
C GLU A 152 4.20 -18.28 18.84
N ASP A 153 4.61 -17.01 18.89
CA ASP A 153 4.33 -16.09 20.00
C ASP A 153 3.19 -15.13 19.70
N TRP A 154 2.65 -15.18 18.47
CA TRP A 154 1.63 -14.25 18.03
C TRP A 154 0.24 -14.65 18.51
N ASN A 155 -0.49 -13.70 19.05
CA ASN A 155 -1.88 -13.85 19.48
C ASN A 155 -2.74 -12.77 18.85
N SER A 156 -3.83 -13.18 18.19
CA SER A 156 -4.74 -12.26 17.47
C SER A 156 -5.35 -11.20 18.38
N ALA A 157 -5.84 -11.57 19.56
CA ALA A 157 -6.46 -10.62 20.48
C ALA A 157 -5.45 -9.61 21.01
N ALA A 158 -4.26 -10.06 21.39
CA ALA A 158 -3.19 -9.19 21.85
C ALA A 158 -2.72 -8.23 20.74
N ALA A 159 -2.62 -8.70 19.49
CA ALA A 159 -2.26 -7.87 18.35
C ALA A 159 -3.34 -6.81 18.04
N GLN A 160 -4.61 -7.16 18.09
CA GLN A 160 -5.71 -6.21 17.86
C GLN A 160 -5.79 -5.13 18.95
N LEU A 161 -5.55 -5.49 20.21
CA LEU A 161 -5.65 -4.55 21.34
C LEU A 161 -4.38 -3.70 21.53
N GLY A 162 -3.22 -4.25 21.22
CA GLY A 162 -1.93 -3.60 21.46
C GLY A 162 -1.13 -3.21 20.21
N GLY A 163 -1.58 -3.61 19.03
CA GLY A 163 -0.87 -3.41 17.76
C GLY A 163 -1.28 -2.15 16.99
N THR A 164 -2.06 -1.25 17.60
CA THR A 164 -2.56 -0.04 16.94
C THR A 164 -2.39 1.16 17.85
N VAL A 165 -1.97 2.29 17.28
CA VAL A 165 -1.86 3.56 17.99
C VAL A 165 -3.15 4.36 17.80
N HIS A 166 -3.70 4.88 18.89
CA HIS A 166 -4.71 5.92 18.80
C HIS A 166 -4.04 7.24 18.46
N CYS A 167 -4.49 7.87 17.39
CA CYS A 167 -3.98 9.17 16.97
C CYS A 167 -5.04 10.24 17.18
N ASP A 168 -4.74 11.22 18.02
CA ASP A 168 -5.56 12.43 18.17
C ASP A 168 -5.32 13.35 16.97
N TYR A 169 -6.21 13.30 16.01
CA TYR A 169 -6.16 14.21 14.87
C TYR A 169 -6.78 15.56 15.23
N PRO A 170 -6.29 16.67 14.61
CA PRO A 170 -6.92 17.97 14.77
C PRO A 170 -8.39 17.94 14.37
N LYS A 171 -9.25 18.59 15.15
CA LYS A 171 -10.73 18.57 14.95
C LYS A 171 -11.21 19.22 13.64
N TRP A 172 -10.30 19.81 12.86
CA TRP A 172 -10.58 20.39 11.54
C TRP A 172 -10.22 19.46 10.36
N GLY A 173 -9.76 18.22 10.65
CA GLY A 173 -9.38 17.21 9.65
C GLY A 173 -10.46 16.16 9.43
#